data_379a453c9faee188e38d6ea80325411e
#
_entry.id   379a453c9faee188e38d6ea80325411e
#
_cell.length_a   1.000
_cell.length_b   1.000
_cell.length_c   1.000
_cell.angle_alpha   90.00
_cell.angle_beta   90.00
_cell.angle_gamma   90.00
#
_symmetry.space_group_name_H-M   'P 1'
#
loop_
_entity.id
_entity.type
_entity.pdbx_description
1 polymer ?
#
loop_
_entity_poly.entity_id
_entity_poly.type
_entity_poly.pdbx_seq_one_letter_code
_entity_poly.pdbx_strand_id
1 'polypeptide(L)'
;MSSLYVLISGFGTPHWDHKVAILKNNLEKIHDMTVWKKIKVCICQYSDPLIYQLPNEWMELYDIEIIYEKGIVGEFIHRYATPSRIAGYDYILCLLDDIELQQIQWDPMIRYVKDLDFDLLSPSLSLDSKHQYKYMLHEPYNLSTIKVTSCCEYFCIFASTRNFKKYYDHVDPNYPWMWGLDLILKKYLGLKVGVVNTMVMKHWYKNESYQDCPNIQPMIGYDAIVAKYGETKEALAEQSAVLYYIVDPTNIAKPP
;
A
#
# COMPACT_ATOMS: atom_id res chain seq x y z
N MET A 1 -13.95 -0.07 18.29
CA MET A 1 -13.68 0.76 17.11
C MET A 1 -12.24 1.28 17.17
N SER A 2 -11.55 1.22 16.07
CA SER A 2 -10.13 1.62 15.93
C SER A 2 -10.00 2.93 15.15
N SER A 3 -8.78 3.48 15.06
CA SER A 3 -8.47 4.69 14.31
C SER A 3 -7.52 4.39 13.16
N LEU A 4 -7.72 5.05 12.00
CA LEU A 4 -6.99 4.83 10.78
C LEU A 4 -6.34 6.11 10.27
N TYR A 5 -5.05 6.06 9.97
CA TYR A 5 -4.34 7.05 9.17
C TYR A 5 -4.15 6.53 7.75
N VAL A 6 -4.51 7.31 6.75
CA VAL A 6 -4.36 6.96 5.33
C VAL A 6 -3.36 7.93 4.71
N LEU A 7 -2.34 7.39 4.05
CA LEU A 7 -1.42 8.15 3.22
C LEU A 7 -1.62 7.75 1.76
N ILE A 8 -2.07 8.69 0.93
CA ILE A 8 -2.14 8.53 -0.52
C ILE A 8 -0.96 9.28 -1.12
N SER A 9 -0.02 8.53 -1.67
CA SER A 9 1.23 9.08 -2.18
C SER A 9 1.22 9.22 -3.69
N GLY A 10 1.71 10.36 -4.18
CA GLY A 10 1.93 10.61 -5.59
C GLY A 10 0.67 10.99 -6.38
N PHE A 11 -0.32 11.66 -5.76
CA PHE A 11 -1.57 12.04 -6.43
C PHE A 11 -1.37 13.15 -7.46
N GLY A 12 -1.72 12.86 -8.71
CA GLY A 12 -1.59 13.87 -9.76
C GLY A 12 -1.78 13.38 -11.19
N THR A 13 -1.33 14.20 -12.13
CA THR A 13 -1.32 13.91 -13.57
C THR A 13 -0.24 12.86 -13.92
N PRO A 14 -0.40 12.10 -15.02
CA PRO A 14 -1.53 12.10 -15.95
C PRO A 14 -2.80 11.45 -15.40
N HIS A 15 -3.89 11.50 -16.16
CA HIS A 15 -5.17 10.83 -15.86
C HIS A 15 -5.93 11.39 -14.66
N TRP A 16 -5.82 12.68 -14.40
CA TRP A 16 -6.43 13.34 -13.24
C TRP A 16 -7.88 12.93 -12.97
N ASP A 17 -8.79 13.07 -13.96
CA ASP A 17 -10.21 12.79 -13.75
C ASP A 17 -10.47 11.33 -13.35
N HIS A 18 -9.74 10.39 -13.94
CA HIS A 18 -9.85 8.98 -13.57
C HIS A 18 -9.28 8.71 -12.18
N LYS A 19 -8.14 9.32 -11.82
CA LYS A 19 -7.57 9.20 -10.47
C LYS A 19 -8.48 9.81 -9.41
N VAL A 20 -9.16 10.92 -9.72
CA VAL A 20 -10.20 11.50 -8.85
C VAL A 20 -11.36 10.52 -8.65
N ALA A 21 -11.80 9.83 -9.72
CA ALA A 21 -12.84 8.81 -9.61
C ALA A 21 -12.39 7.60 -8.76
N ILE A 22 -11.14 7.13 -8.94
CA ILE A 22 -10.53 6.08 -8.10
C ILE A 22 -10.48 6.54 -6.64
N LEU A 23 -10.00 7.77 -6.39
CA LEU A 23 -9.92 8.33 -5.05
C LEU A 23 -11.28 8.36 -4.38
N LYS A 24 -12.32 8.85 -5.08
CA LYS A 24 -13.69 8.87 -4.55
C LYS A 24 -14.15 7.49 -4.12
N ASN A 25 -14.01 6.50 -5.01
CA ASN A 25 -14.37 5.11 -4.74
C ASN A 25 -13.61 4.53 -3.52
N ASN A 26 -12.31 4.87 -3.40
CA ASN A 26 -11.50 4.46 -2.26
C ASN A 26 -11.96 5.13 -0.97
N LEU A 27 -12.23 6.45 -0.98
CA LEU A 27 -12.70 7.19 0.19
C LEU A 27 -14.02 6.63 0.73
N GLU A 28 -14.96 6.31 -0.17
CA GLU A 28 -16.24 5.69 0.21
C GLU A 28 -16.05 4.34 0.91
N LYS A 29 -15.08 3.52 0.47
CA LYS A 29 -14.76 2.23 1.09
C LYS A 29 -13.93 2.36 2.38
N ILE A 30 -13.05 3.35 2.44
CA ILE A 30 -12.22 3.60 3.62
C ILE A 30 -13.06 4.18 4.75
N HIS A 31 -14.05 5.03 4.44
CA HIS A 31 -14.84 5.77 5.43
C HIS A 31 -15.95 4.93 6.05
N ASP A 32 -15.63 3.72 6.48
CA ASP A 32 -16.53 2.82 7.19
C ASP A 32 -16.55 3.15 8.70
N MET A 33 -17.47 4.03 9.11
CA MET A 33 -17.62 4.47 10.49
C MET A 33 -18.21 3.39 11.41
N THR A 34 -18.56 2.22 10.91
CA THR A 34 -18.92 1.06 11.75
C THR A 34 -17.66 0.38 12.29
N VAL A 35 -16.54 0.49 11.60
CA VAL A 35 -15.23 -0.05 11.97
C VAL A 35 -14.34 1.00 12.64
N TRP A 36 -14.30 2.20 12.05
CA TRP A 36 -13.41 3.27 12.46
C TRP A 36 -14.11 4.30 13.35
N LYS A 37 -13.50 4.66 14.50
CA LYS A 37 -13.92 5.80 15.32
C LYS A 37 -13.34 7.13 14.83
N LYS A 38 -12.24 7.06 14.08
CA LYS A 38 -11.50 8.21 13.54
C LYS A 38 -10.73 7.79 12.31
N ILE A 39 -10.80 8.60 11.27
CA ILE A 39 -10.00 8.46 10.06
C ILE A 39 -9.34 9.81 9.79
N LYS A 40 -8.11 9.79 9.30
CA LYS A 40 -7.42 10.94 8.72
C LYS A 40 -6.84 10.54 7.39
N VAL A 41 -7.11 11.31 6.35
CA VAL A 41 -6.55 11.08 5.01
C VAL A 41 -5.54 12.18 4.70
N CYS A 42 -4.32 11.79 4.39
CA CYS A 42 -3.26 12.67 3.91
C CYS A 42 -3.00 12.35 2.43
N ILE A 43 -3.15 13.33 1.56
CA ILE A 43 -2.93 13.20 0.11
C ILE A 43 -1.70 14.03 -0.27
N CYS A 44 -0.67 13.38 -0.82
CA CYS A 44 0.50 14.07 -1.35
C CYS A 44 0.28 14.34 -2.84
N GLN A 45 -0.11 15.56 -3.16
CA GLN A 45 -0.42 15.99 -4.52
C GLN A 45 0.75 16.72 -5.16
N TYR A 46 1.24 16.21 -6.30
CA TYR A 46 2.33 16.84 -7.06
C TYR A 46 1.87 17.68 -8.25
N SER A 47 0.61 17.56 -8.66
CA SER A 47 0.03 18.40 -9.71
C SER A 47 -0.23 19.81 -9.23
N ASP A 48 -0.22 20.76 -10.18
CA ASP A 48 -0.45 22.18 -9.91
C ASP A 48 -1.82 22.41 -9.23
N PRO A 49 -1.85 22.92 -7.99
CA PRO A 49 -3.09 23.14 -7.25
C PRO A 49 -3.99 24.23 -7.83
N LEU A 50 -3.49 25.08 -8.72
CA LEU A 50 -4.31 26.10 -9.41
C LEU A 50 -5.15 25.50 -10.52
N ILE A 51 -4.73 24.36 -11.06
CA ILE A 51 -5.38 23.68 -12.19
C ILE A 51 -6.13 22.44 -11.70
N TYR A 52 -5.52 21.68 -10.81
CA TYR A 52 -5.99 20.38 -10.37
C TYR A 52 -6.45 20.44 -8.91
N GLN A 53 -7.75 20.54 -8.71
CA GLN A 53 -8.35 20.66 -7.39
C GLN A 53 -9.32 19.51 -7.12
N LEU A 54 -9.27 18.97 -5.89
CA LEU A 54 -10.28 18.05 -5.39
C LEU A 54 -11.52 18.84 -4.94
N PRO A 55 -12.72 18.22 -4.97
CA PRO A 55 -13.94 18.86 -4.48
C PRO A 55 -13.81 19.31 -3.02
N ASN A 56 -14.12 20.57 -2.74
CA ASN A 56 -13.95 21.13 -1.39
C ASN A 56 -14.77 20.40 -0.33
N GLU A 57 -15.96 19.92 -0.66
CA GLU A 57 -16.82 19.16 0.23
C GLU A 57 -16.16 17.85 0.73
N TRP A 58 -15.19 17.29 -0.01
CA TRP A 58 -14.48 16.10 0.44
C TRP A 58 -13.53 16.38 1.59
N MET A 59 -13.00 17.60 1.71
CA MET A 59 -12.04 17.97 2.75
C MET A 59 -12.65 17.76 4.14
N GLU A 60 -13.89 18.21 4.33
CA GLU A 60 -14.61 18.05 5.60
C GLU A 60 -15.20 16.65 5.75
N LEU A 61 -15.85 16.14 4.70
CA LEU A 61 -16.53 14.85 4.71
C LEU A 61 -15.61 13.70 5.08
N TYR A 62 -14.36 13.72 4.58
CA TYR A 62 -13.40 12.63 4.75
C TYR A 62 -12.17 13.00 5.60
N ASP A 63 -12.19 14.14 6.28
CA ASP A 63 -11.04 14.69 7.05
C ASP A 63 -9.74 14.62 6.24
N ILE A 64 -9.74 15.23 5.04
CA ILE A 64 -8.62 15.23 4.11
C ILE A 64 -7.68 16.39 4.40
N GLU A 65 -6.39 16.10 4.43
CA GLU A 65 -5.29 17.05 4.37
C GLU A 65 -4.54 16.87 3.04
N ILE A 66 -4.41 17.93 2.25
CA ILE A 66 -3.65 17.88 1.00
C ILE A 66 -2.29 18.54 1.22
N ILE A 67 -1.23 17.82 0.86
CA ILE A 67 0.14 18.32 0.83
C ILE A 67 0.52 18.56 -0.63
N TYR A 68 0.72 19.80 -0.99
CA TYR A 68 1.13 20.19 -2.34
C TYR A 68 2.66 20.17 -2.43
N GLU A 69 3.21 19.04 -2.87
CA GLU A 69 4.65 18.86 -2.95
C GLU A 69 5.00 17.87 -4.06
N LYS A 70 6.12 18.14 -4.75
CA LYS A 70 6.73 17.17 -5.68
C LYS A 70 7.56 16.19 -4.89
N GLY A 71 7.46 14.93 -5.24
CA GLY A 71 8.20 13.85 -4.60
C GLY A 71 7.81 12.49 -5.12
N ILE A 72 8.44 11.47 -4.57
CA ILE A 72 8.24 10.07 -4.90
C ILE A 72 7.70 9.35 -3.65
N VAL A 73 7.13 8.18 -3.83
CA VAL A 73 6.43 7.42 -2.77
C VAL A 73 7.24 7.29 -1.48
N GLY A 74 8.52 6.94 -1.55
CA GLY A 74 9.39 6.79 -0.38
C GLY A 74 9.62 8.10 0.37
N GLU A 75 9.77 9.22 -0.35
CA GLU A 75 9.88 10.54 0.28
C GLU A 75 8.60 10.91 1.02
N PHE A 76 7.43 10.65 0.41
CA PHE A 76 6.15 10.91 1.05
C PHE A 76 5.94 10.05 2.29
N ILE A 77 6.25 8.75 2.21
CA ILE A 77 6.21 7.87 3.39
C ILE A 77 7.16 8.40 4.47
N HIS A 78 8.40 8.73 4.12
CA HIS A 78 9.40 9.21 5.06
C HIS A 78 8.99 10.52 5.76
N ARG A 79 8.33 11.44 5.05
CA ARG A 79 7.91 12.75 5.60
C ARG A 79 6.55 12.72 6.27
N TYR A 80 5.58 11.96 5.73
CA TYR A 80 4.18 12.07 6.13
C TYR A 80 3.59 10.84 6.80
N ALA A 81 4.35 9.73 6.89
CA ALA A 81 4.01 8.57 7.71
C ALA A 81 4.99 8.35 8.86
N THR A 82 5.59 9.42 9.39
CA THR A 82 6.53 9.33 10.51
C THR A 82 5.87 8.72 11.73
N PRO A 83 6.61 7.96 12.56
CA PRO A 83 6.06 7.39 13.80
C PRO A 83 5.37 8.42 14.70
N SER A 84 5.88 9.66 14.77
CA SER A 84 5.26 10.75 15.53
C SER A 84 3.93 11.21 14.94
N ARG A 85 3.84 11.30 13.60
CA ARG A 85 2.63 11.75 12.92
C ARG A 85 1.49 10.72 13.02
N ILE A 86 1.81 9.45 12.98
CA ILE A 86 0.82 8.37 13.06
C ILE A 86 0.55 7.85 14.48
N ALA A 87 1.26 8.36 15.51
CA ALA A 87 1.17 7.86 16.89
C ALA A 87 -0.24 7.91 17.50
N GLY A 88 -1.12 8.81 17.00
CA GLY A 88 -2.52 8.93 17.45
C GLY A 88 -3.51 7.98 16.77
N TYR A 89 -3.02 7.04 15.96
CA TYR A 89 -3.83 6.09 15.19
C TYR A 89 -3.41 4.66 15.50
N ASP A 90 -4.39 3.73 15.44
CA ASP A 90 -4.14 2.30 15.68
C ASP A 90 -3.56 1.62 14.43
N TYR A 91 -4.00 2.06 13.24
CA TYR A 91 -3.62 1.48 11.96
C TYR A 91 -3.22 2.56 10.94
N ILE A 92 -2.44 2.14 9.96
CA ILE A 92 -2.06 2.92 8.78
C ILE A 92 -2.37 2.16 7.51
N LEU A 93 -2.85 2.88 6.49
CA LEU A 93 -2.98 2.45 5.11
C LEU A 93 -2.12 3.37 4.24
N CYS A 94 -1.10 2.84 3.60
CA CYS A 94 -0.38 3.52 2.52
C CYS A 94 -0.91 3.04 1.18
N LEU A 95 -1.24 3.96 0.28
CA LEU A 95 -1.89 3.68 -0.99
C LEU A 95 -1.31 4.57 -2.09
N LEU A 96 -1.07 4.02 -3.29
CA LEU A 96 -0.76 4.82 -4.47
C LEU A 96 -2.05 5.40 -5.07
N ASP A 97 -1.92 6.48 -5.84
CA ASP A 97 -3.03 7.23 -6.42
C ASP A 97 -3.79 6.48 -7.55
N ASP A 98 -3.18 5.45 -8.11
CA ASP A 98 -3.70 4.62 -9.18
C ASP A 98 -4.13 3.21 -8.74
N ILE A 99 -4.18 2.99 -7.43
CA ILE A 99 -4.72 1.77 -6.83
C ILE A 99 -6.18 1.96 -6.46
N GLU A 100 -7.04 1.16 -7.05
CA GLU A 100 -8.45 1.07 -6.71
C GLU A 100 -8.73 -0.11 -5.78
N LEU A 101 -9.27 0.16 -4.62
CA LEU A 101 -9.79 -0.85 -3.69
C LEU A 101 -11.12 -1.38 -4.25
N GLN A 102 -11.12 -2.55 -4.89
CA GLN A 102 -12.33 -3.11 -5.48
C GLN A 102 -13.17 -3.85 -4.45
N GLN A 103 -12.55 -4.71 -3.67
CA GLN A 103 -13.20 -5.50 -2.65
C GLN A 103 -12.36 -5.46 -1.38
N ILE A 104 -12.87 -4.81 -0.34
CA ILE A 104 -12.17 -4.64 0.94
C ILE A 104 -13.12 -4.88 2.11
N GLN A 105 -12.62 -5.47 3.17
CA GLN A 105 -13.31 -5.69 4.44
C GLN A 105 -12.35 -5.36 5.58
N TRP A 106 -12.62 -4.31 6.33
CA TRP A 106 -11.69 -3.80 7.34
C TRP A 106 -11.63 -4.67 8.59
N ASP A 107 -12.75 -5.19 9.08
CA ASP A 107 -12.77 -6.05 10.28
C ASP A 107 -11.86 -7.29 10.14
N PRO A 108 -11.92 -8.06 9.04
CA PRO A 108 -10.95 -9.12 8.80
C PRO A 108 -9.51 -8.61 8.70
N MET A 109 -9.25 -7.48 8.02
CA MET A 109 -7.87 -6.92 7.92
C MET A 109 -7.29 -6.61 9.30
N ILE A 110 -8.08 -5.96 10.16
CA ILE A 110 -7.71 -5.64 11.55
C ILE A 110 -7.42 -6.92 12.33
N ARG A 111 -8.30 -7.91 12.23
CA ARG A 111 -8.17 -9.19 12.90
C ARG A 111 -6.90 -9.93 12.46
N TYR A 112 -6.58 -9.94 11.17
CA TYR A 112 -5.37 -10.60 10.69
C TYR A 112 -4.09 -9.94 11.19
N VAL A 113 -4.04 -8.60 11.22
CA VAL A 113 -2.91 -7.88 11.81
C VAL A 113 -2.78 -8.18 13.29
N LYS A 114 -3.91 -8.18 14.03
CA LYS A 114 -3.92 -8.29 15.48
C LYS A 114 -3.75 -9.74 15.97
N ASP A 115 -4.56 -10.65 15.42
CA ASP A 115 -4.71 -12.01 15.98
C ASP A 115 -3.75 -13.01 15.30
N LEU A 116 -3.36 -12.74 14.05
CA LEU A 116 -2.40 -13.56 13.31
C LEU A 116 -1.01 -12.92 13.24
N ASP A 117 -0.81 -11.77 13.90
CA ASP A 117 0.47 -11.07 14.06
C ASP A 117 1.16 -10.77 12.72
N PHE A 118 0.41 -10.28 11.73
CA PHE A 118 1.00 -9.79 10.50
C PHE A 118 1.60 -8.40 10.72
N ASP A 119 2.83 -8.21 10.24
CA ASP A 119 3.47 -6.89 10.23
C ASP A 119 2.89 -6.03 9.11
N LEU A 120 2.73 -6.60 7.92
CA LEU A 120 2.19 -5.91 6.74
C LEU A 120 1.17 -6.80 6.03
N LEU A 121 0.07 -6.22 5.59
CA LEU A 121 -0.93 -6.85 4.74
C LEU A 121 -1.20 -6.01 3.49
N SER A 122 -1.52 -6.67 2.40
CA SER A 122 -2.01 -6.06 1.16
C SER A 122 -3.21 -6.85 0.63
N PRO A 123 -4.19 -6.22 -0.02
CA PRO A 123 -5.16 -6.94 -0.84
C PRO A 123 -4.46 -7.62 -2.02
N SER A 124 -5.08 -8.64 -2.60
CA SER A 124 -4.61 -9.25 -3.84
C SER A 124 -4.85 -8.34 -5.05
N LEU A 125 -4.01 -8.46 -6.07
CA LEU A 125 -4.20 -7.75 -7.34
C LEU A 125 -5.23 -8.46 -8.21
N SER A 126 -6.17 -7.72 -8.78
CA SER A 126 -7.08 -8.24 -9.80
C SER A 126 -6.32 -8.73 -11.02
N LEU A 127 -6.87 -9.72 -11.72
CA LEU A 127 -6.22 -10.34 -12.87
C LEU A 127 -6.08 -9.38 -14.08
N ASP A 128 -6.85 -8.30 -14.11
CA ASP A 128 -6.78 -7.25 -15.13
C ASP A 128 -5.95 -6.02 -14.72
N SER A 129 -5.22 -6.12 -13.59
CA SER A 129 -4.25 -5.10 -13.17
C SER A 129 -3.11 -4.97 -14.18
N LYS A 130 -2.59 -3.76 -14.34
CA LYS A 130 -1.46 -3.48 -15.27
C LYS A 130 -0.12 -4.01 -14.75
N HIS A 131 0.08 -4.06 -13.43
CA HIS A 131 1.16 -4.79 -12.80
C HIS A 131 0.66 -6.15 -12.33
N GLN A 132 1.40 -7.20 -12.63
CA GLN A 132 1.03 -8.57 -12.31
C GLN A 132 2.20 -9.29 -11.67
N TYR A 133 2.26 -9.24 -10.34
CA TYR A 133 3.19 -10.06 -9.56
C TYR A 133 2.47 -11.34 -9.13
N LYS A 134 2.96 -12.49 -9.55
CA LYS A 134 2.30 -13.79 -9.34
C LYS A 134 1.86 -14.01 -7.89
N TYR A 135 2.71 -13.66 -6.92
CA TYR A 135 2.40 -13.82 -5.50
C TYR A 135 1.29 -12.89 -4.99
N MET A 136 1.03 -11.78 -5.69
CA MET A 136 -0.04 -10.84 -5.35
C MET A 136 -1.35 -11.08 -6.10
N LEU A 137 -1.34 -11.83 -7.21
CA LEU A 137 -2.54 -12.03 -8.02
C LEU A 137 -3.67 -12.67 -7.21
N HIS A 138 -4.87 -12.20 -7.42
CA HIS A 138 -6.08 -12.84 -6.91
C HIS A 138 -6.24 -14.25 -7.49
N GLU A 139 -6.52 -15.20 -6.61
CA GLU A 139 -6.73 -16.61 -6.95
C GLU A 139 -8.19 -16.98 -6.66
N PRO A 140 -9.14 -16.75 -7.59
CA PRO A 140 -10.58 -16.84 -7.32
C PRO A 140 -11.04 -18.28 -6.97
N TYR A 141 -10.30 -19.29 -7.39
CA TYR A 141 -10.62 -20.69 -7.08
C TYR A 141 -9.87 -21.25 -5.87
N ASN A 142 -8.99 -20.46 -5.27
CA ASN A 142 -8.25 -20.84 -4.09
C ASN A 142 -9.04 -20.44 -2.84
N LEU A 143 -9.42 -21.43 -2.02
CA LEU A 143 -10.15 -21.20 -0.77
C LEU A 143 -9.30 -20.55 0.33
N SER A 144 -8.01 -20.30 0.08
CA SER A 144 -7.16 -19.62 1.04
C SER A 144 -7.61 -18.19 1.23
N THR A 145 -7.60 -17.74 2.48
CA THR A 145 -7.92 -16.38 2.85
C THR A 145 -6.71 -15.46 2.71
N ILE A 146 -5.53 -15.94 3.12
CA ILE A 146 -4.29 -15.17 3.09
C ILE A 146 -3.19 -16.04 2.48
N LYS A 147 -2.44 -15.44 1.57
CA LYS A 147 -1.15 -15.93 1.09
C LYS A 147 -0.06 -15.29 1.96
N VAL A 148 0.66 -16.08 2.74
CA VAL A 148 1.84 -15.59 3.45
C VAL A 148 2.99 -15.57 2.46
N THR A 149 3.58 -14.40 2.26
CA THR A 149 4.54 -14.14 1.20
C THR A 149 5.90 -13.73 1.76
N SER A 150 6.94 -13.84 0.95
CA SER A 150 8.29 -13.35 1.27
C SER A 150 8.43 -11.84 1.05
N CYS A 151 7.55 -11.27 0.24
CA CYS A 151 7.60 -9.88 -0.22
C CYS A 151 6.19 -9.28 -0.30
N CYS A 152 6.10 -7.95 -0.37
CA CYS A 152 4.86 -7.23 -0.56
C CYS A 152 5.16 -5.90 -1.24
N GLU A 153 4.53 -5.64 -2.34
CA GLU A 153 4.63 -4.36 -3.05
C GLU A 153 4.05 -3.22 -2.21
N TYR A 154 4.66 -2.06 -2.32
CA TYR A 154 4.25 -0.85 -1.61
C TYR A 154 2.99 -0.17 -2.18
N PHE A 155 2.36 -0.75 -3.19
CA PHE A 155 1.15 -0.19 -3.82
C PHE A 155 0.00 0.03 -2.86
N CYS A 156 -0.18 -0.91 -1.94
CA CYS A 156 -1.16 -0.84 -0.88
C CYS A 156 -0.66 -1.63 0.33
N ILE A 157 -0.31 -0.93 1.40
CA ILE A 157 0.18 -1.53 2.64
C ILE A 157 -0.74 -1.15 3.79
N PHE A 158 -1.31 -2.15 4.47
CA PHE A 158 -2.06 -2.02 5.70
C PHE A 158 -1.28 -2.64 6.86
N ALA A 159 -1.16 -1.91 7.97
CA ALA A 159 -0.43 -2.34 9.15
C ALA A 159 -0.99 -1.70 10.44
N SER A 160 -0.70 -2.29 11.61
CA SER A 160 -0.76 -1.51 12.84
C SER A 160 0.33 -0.44 12.82
N THR A 161 0.10 0.73 13.43
CA THR A 161 1.12 1.79 13.49
C THR A 161 2.39 1.33 14.21
N ARG A 162 2.26 0.41 15.18
CA ARG A 162 3.38 -0.23 15.85
C ARG A 162 4.24 -1.07 14.90
N ASN A 163 3.62 -1.89 14.06
CA ASN A 163 4.33 -2.77 13.14
C ASN A 163 4.86 -1.99 11.93
N PHE A 164 4.11 -0.98 11.48
CA PHE A 164 4.55 -0.09 10.40
C PHE A 164 5.88 0.60 10.71
N LYS A 165 6.16 0.90 11.99
CA LYS A 165 7.45 1.46 12.39
C LYS A 165 8.62 0.58 11.96
N LYS A 166 8.50 -0.74 12.06
CA LYS A 166 9.57 -1.66 11.62
C LYS A 166 9.85 -1.52 10.12
N TYR A 167 8.81 -1.35 9.31
CA TYR A 167 8.94 -1.09 7.87
C TYR A 167 9.51 0.31 7.60
N TYR A 168 8.97 1.33 8.29
CA TYR A 168 9.36 2.72 8.14
C TYR A 168 10.87 2.96 8.40
N ASP A 169 11.44 2.27 9.38
CA ASP A 169 12.86 2.39 9.73
C ASP A 169 13.81 1.96 8.58
N HIS A 170 13.26 1.33 7.53
CA HIS A 170 14.00 0.90 6.33
C HIS A 170 13.64 1.70 5.06
N VAL A 171 12.71 2.63 5.15
CA VAL A 171 12.41 3.57 4.05
C VAL A 171 13.50 4.62 4.01
N ASP A 172 14.38 4.53 3.00
CA ASP A 172 15.50 5.44 2.85
C ASP A 172 15.15 6.57 1.88
N PRO A 173 15.14 7.84 2.32
CA PRO A 173 14.83 8.97 1.45
C PRO A 173 15.85 9.19 0.33
N ASN A 174 17.06 8.60 0.43
CA ASN A 174 18.04 8.63 -0.65
C ASN A 174 17.69 7.65 -1.80
N TYR A 175 16.78 6.70 -1.54
CA TYR A 175 16.28 5.73 -2.51
C TYR A 175 14.76 5.77 -2.59
N PRO A 176 14.17 6.89 -3.02
CA PRO A 176 12.76 7.20 -2.84
C PRO A 176 11.80 6.32 -3.67
N TRP A 177 12.31 5.61 -4.68
CA TRP A 177 11.52 4.64 -5.44
C TRP A 177 11.22 3.36 -4.67
N MET A 178 11.94 3.09 -3.58
CA MET A 178 11.76 1.93 -2.70
C MET A 178 11.93 0.55 -3.39
N TRP A 179 12.42 0.53 -4.63
CA TRP A 179 12.64 -0.71 -5.36
C TRP A 179 13.67 -1.60 -4.65
N GLY A 180 13.29 -2.86 -4.46
CA GLY A 180 14.06 -3.85 -3.72
C GLY A 180 13.76 -3.92 -2.23
N LEU A 181 13.18 -2.86 -1.62
CA LEU A 181 12.73 -2.93 -0.22
C LEU A 181 11.66 -4.01 -0.03
N ASP A 182 10.75 -4.12 -0.99
CA ASP A 182 9.71 -5.16 -1.04
C ASP A 182 10.26 -6.58 -1.00
N LEU A 183 11.42 -6.82 -1.61
CA LEU A 183 12.03 -8.15 -1.73
C LEU A 183 12.80 -8.60 -0.48
N ILE A 184 13.18 -7.68 0.39
CA ILE A 184 13.98 -7.98 1.61
C ILE A 184 13.14 -8.18 2.87
N LEU A 185 11.83 -7.93 2.81
CA LEU A 185 10.94 -7.85 3.98
C LEU A 185 11.02 -9.08 4.87
N LYS A 186 10.90 -10.27 4.32
CA LYS A 186 10.93 -11.52 5.10
C LYS A 186 12.34 -11.92 5.47
N LYS A 187 13.23 -12.01 4.48
CA LYS A 187 14.56 -12.63 4.67
C LYS A 187 15.46 -11.79 5.57
N TYR A 188 15.47 -10.48 5.38
CA TYR A 188 16.41 -9.59 6.06
C TYR A 188 15.79 -8.75 7.17
N LEU A 189 14.51 -8.39 7.05
CA LEU A 189 13.82 -7.60 8.06
C LEU A 189 12.98 -8.47 9.02
N GLY A 190 12.81 -9.76 8.71
CA GLY A 190 12.05 -10.70 9.53
C GLY A 190 10.56 -10.40 9.62
N LEU A 191 10.03 -9.55 8.72
CA LEU A 191 8.63 -9.16 8.75
C LEU A 191 7.72 -10.29 8.29
N LYS A 192 6.59 -10.45 8.96
CA LYS A 192 5.52 -11.34 8.54
C LYS A 192 4.58 -10.58 7.60
N VAL A 193 4.59 -10.99 6.34
CA VAL A 193 3.90 -10.30 5.26
C VAL A 193 2.83 -11.20 4.66
N GLY A 194 1.67 -10.63 4.32
CA GLY A 194 0.57 -11.39 3.72
C GLY A 194 -0.17 -10.62 2.64
N VAL A 195 -0.67 -11.38 1.67
CA VAL A 195 -1.60 -10.93 0.64
C VAL A 195 -2.96 -11.57 0.90
N VAL A 196 -3.97 -10.74 1.17
CA VAL A 196 -5.33 -11.20 1.50
C VAL A 196 -6.05 -11.54 0.21
N ASN A 197 -6.20 -12.85 -0.06
CA ASN A 197 -6.75 -13.35 -1.32
C ASN A 197 -8.23 -13.03 -1.51
N THR A 198 -8.99 -12.91 -0.42
CA THR A 198 -10.43 -12.57 -0.45
C THR A 198 -10.71 -11.08 -0.62
N MET A 199 -9.68 -10.25 -0.66
CA MET A 199 -9.78 -8.81 -0.88
C MET A 199 -9.02 -8.44 -2.13
N VAL A 200 -9.58 -7.57 -2.95
CA VAL A 200 -9.07 -7.29 -4.29
C VAL A 200 -8.86 -5.81 -4.49
N MET A 201 -7.69 -5.47 -5.01
CA MET A 201 -7.38 -4.14 -5.53
C MET A 201 -7.01 -4.22 -7.01
N LYS A 202 -7.14 -3.11 -7.72
CA LYS A 202 -6.70 -2.99 -9.11
C LYS A 202 -5.65 -1.90 -9.24
N HIS A 203 -4.55 -2.23 -9.91
CA HIS A 203 -3.52 -1.28 -10.32
C HIS A 203 -3.78 -0.85 -11.77
N TRP A 204 -4.17 0.41 -11.95
CA TRP A 204 -4.70 0.88 -13.23
C TRP A 204 -3.61 1.23 -14.25
N TYR A 205 -2.47 1.77 -13.80
CA TYR A 205 -1.45 2.27 -14.71
C TYR A 205 -0.13 1.53 -14.53
N LYS A 206 0.73 1.62 -15.52
CA LYS A 206 2.06 1.01 -15.51
C LYS A 206 3.11 2.09 -15.72
N ASN A 207 3.91 2.36 -14.68
CA ASN A 207 5.17 3.14 -14.78
C ASN A 207 5.05 4.53 -15.45
N GLU A 208 3.92 5.23 -15.32
CA GLU A 208 3.73 6.53 -15.98
C GLU A 208 4.45 7.68 -15.24
N SER A 209 4.66 7.53 -13.92
CA SER A 209 5.32 8.53 -13.08
C SER A 209 6.81 8.72 -13.34
N TYR A 210 7.46 7.82 -14.08
CA TYR A 210 8.89 7.95 -14.43
C TYR A 210 9.20 9.16 -15.30
N GLN A 211 8.24 9.61 -16.09
CA GLN A 211 8.43 10.72 -17.04
C GLN A 211 8.57 12.06 -16.31
N ASP A 212 7.97 12.20 -15.12
CA ASP A 212 7.94 13.44 -14.37
C ASP A 212 9.13 13.62 -13.41
N CYS A 213 9.94 12.57 -13.20
CA CYS A 213 11.12 12.58 -12.33
C CYS A 213 12.38 12.06 -13.06
N PRO A 214 12.84 12.74 -14.14
CA PRO A 214 13.91 12.23 -15.00
C PRO A 214 15.28 12.08 -14.32
N ASN A 215 15.49 12.75 -13.19
CA ASN A 215 16.78 12.82 -12.51
C ASN A 215 17.02 11.73 -11.47
N ILE A 216 16.01 10.91 -11.17
CA ILE A 216 16.10 9.86 -10.16
C ILE A 216 15.96 8.51 -10.83
N GLN A 217 17.07 7.79 -10.95
CA GLN A 217 17.06 6.45 -11.55
C GLN A 217 16.48 5.43 -10.55
N PRO A 218 15.36 4.76 -10.87
CA PRO A 218 14.70 3.82 -9.95
C PRO A 218 15.61 2.67 -9.50
N MET A 219 16.52 2.25 -10.37
CA MET A 219 17.41 1.11 -10.12
C MET A 219 18.50 1.40 -9.08
N ILE A 220 18.83 2.66 -8.79
CA ILE A 220 19.89 3.00 -7.82
C ILE A 220 19.57 2.42 -6.43
N GLY A 221 18.32 2.54 -5.97
CA GLY A 221 17.91 1.97 -4.70
C GLY A 221 17.97 0.44 -4.69
N TYR A 222 17.58 -0.19 -5.79
CA TYR A 222 17.67 -1.64 -5.94
C TYR A 222 19.13 -2.13 -5.89
N ASP A 223 20.04 -1.46 -6.61
CA ASP A 223 21.46 -1.77 -6.60
C ASP A 223 22.08 -1.58 -5.21
N ALA A 224 21.68 -0.54 -4.48
CA ALA A 224 22.13 -0.30 -3.12
C ALA A 224 21.68 -1.40 -2.14
N ILE A 225 20.43 -1.87 -2.25
CA ILE A 225 19.92 -2.98 -1.44
C ILE A 225 20.65 -4.27 -1.77
N VAL A 226 20.81 -4.59 -3.06
CA VAL A 226 21.59 -5.75 -3.52
C VAL A 226 22.98 -5.73 -2.90
N ALA A 227 23.70 -4.61 -3.01
CA ALA A 227 25.05 -4.46 -2.47
C ALA A 227 25.08 -4.59 -0.94
N LYS A 228 24.12 -3.96 -0.24
CA LYS A 228 24.03 -3.97 1.23
C LYS A 228 23.88 -5.38 1.81
N TYR A 229 23.13 -6.24 1.13
CA TYR A 229 22.86 -7.60 1.61
C TYR A 229 23.70 -8.69 0.92
N GLY A 230 24.60 -8.30 0.01
CA GLY A 230 25.48 -9.25 -0.70
C GLY A 230 24.74 -10.21 -1.63
N GLU A 231 23.63 -9.76 -2.19
CA GLU A 231 22.76 -10.56 -3.06
C GLU A 231 23.01 -10.25 -4.55
N THR A 232 22.34 -10.99 -5.42
CA THR A 232 22.13 -10.62 -6.82
C THR A 232 20.69 -10.24 -7.06
N LYS A 233 20.40 -9.48 -8.13
CA LYS A 233 19.03 -9.09 -8.51
C LYS A 233 18.17 -10.34 -8.77
N GLU A 234 18.75 -11.32 -9.45
CA GLU A 234 18.10 -12.59 -9.77
C GLU A 234 17.76 -13.37 -8.50
N ALA A 235 18.70 -13.48 -7.56
CA ALA A 235 18.48 -14.17 -6.30
C ALA A 235 17.39 -13.52 -5.44
N LEU A 236 17.32 -12.17 -5.41
CA LEU A 236 16.23 -11.46 -4.72
C LEU A 236 14.88 -11.68 -5.42
N ALA A 237 14.84 -11.61 -6.76
CA ALA A 237 13.62 -11.80 -7.53
C ALA A 237 13.09 -13.25 -7.40
N GLU A 238 13.95 -14.27 -7.38
CA GLU A 238 13.60 -15.67 -7.18
C GLU A 238 13.02 -15.94 -5.78
N GLN A 239 13.34 -15.11 -4.80
CA GLN A 239 12.81 -15.23 -3.44
C GLN A 239 11.37 -14.72 -3.31
N SER A 240 10.86 -14.00 -4.31
CA SER A 240 9.48 -13.51 -4.30
C SER A 240 8.50 -14.65 -4.53
N ALA A 241 7.94 -15.18 -3.45
CA ALA A 241 7.11 -16.38 -3.47
C ALA A 241 6.00 -16.33 -2.42
N VAL A 242 4.96 -17.13 -2.68
CA VAL A 242 4.02 -17.55 -1.65
C VAL A 242 4.69 -18.65 -0.84
N LEU A 243 4.80 -18.46 0.48
CA LEU A 243 5.43 -19.40 1.39
C LEU A 243 4.44 -20.46 1.87
N TYR A 244 3.25 -20.03 2.24
CA TYR A 244 2.13 -20.91 2.61
C TYR A 244 0.81 -20.12 2.59
N TYR A 245 -0.30 -20.87 2.75
CA TYR A 245 -1.65 -20.36 2.74
C TYR A 245 -2.30 -20.52 4.11
N ILE A 246 -3.10 -19.51 4.49
CA ILE A 246 -3.97 -19.55 5.67
C ILE A 246 -5.42 -19.58 5.20
N VAL A 247 -6.21 -20.51 5.73
CA VAL A 247 -7.66 -20.57 5.54
C VAL A 247 -8.32 -20.09 6.83
N ASP A 248 -9.01 -18.95 6.76
CA ASP A 248 -9.84 -18.49 7.86
C ASP A 248 -11.26 -19.05 7.67
N PRO A 249 -11.70 -20.01 8.52
CA PRO A 249 -13.00 -20.64 8.36
C PRO A 249 -14.17 -19.67 8.51
N THR A 250 -13.97 -18.50 9.14
CA THR A 250 -15.01 -17.50 9.32
C THR A 250 -15.27 -16.67 8.05
N ASN A 251 -14.33 -16.70 7.09
CA ASN A 251 -14.39 -15.99 5.81
C ASN A 251 -14.67 -16.91 4.61
N ILE A 252 -14.93 -18.18 4.83
CA ILE A 252 -15.45 -19.04 3.76
C ILE A 252 -16.84 -18.53 3.46
N ALA A 253 -16.99 -17.81 2.34
CA ALA A 253 -18.31 -17.40 1.86
C ALA A 253 -19.19 -18.64 1.78
N LYS A 254 -20.35 -18.59 2.43
CA LYS A 254 -21.37 -19.65 2.21
C LYS A 254 -21.62 -19.66 0.71
N PRO A 255 -21.55 -20.81 0.04
CA PRO A 255 -21.88 -20.90 -1.36
C PRO A 255 -23.25 -20.29 -1.60
N PRO A 256 -23.45 -19.61 -2.72
CA PRO A 256 -24.71 -18.95 -3.08
C PRO A 256 -25.88 -19.93 -3.13
#